data_caf4447f36a0b7620b5cd26fd6949cd5
#
_entry.id   caf4447f36a0b7620b5cd26fd6949cd5
#
_cell.length_a   1.000
_cell.length_b   1.000
_cell.length_c   1.000
_cell.angle_alpha   90.00
_cell.angle_beta   90.00
_cell.angle_gamma   90.00
#
_symmetry.space_group_name_H-M   'P 1'
#
loop_
_entity.id
_entity.type
_entity.pdbx_description
1 polymer ?
#
loop_
_entity_poly.entity_id
_entity_poly.type
_entity_poly.pdbx_seq_one_letter_code
_entity_poly.pdbx_strand_id
1 'polypeptide(L)'
;MTKTKVLVCGATGFIGRNITEKLAANKNYEVHAVRFTRPEYSVSDVTWHQADLRRPEDIETVIKGVDIIVQAAATTSGSKDILNKPYIHVTDNAVMNSYLFRAAFEHKVKNVIFFSCTVMYPSSEKPLKESDFDANTPLYHRYFGVGNTKLYMEKMCEFYSDIGETKFTAIRHSNIYGPHDKYDL
;
A
#
# COMPACT_ATOMS: atom_id res chain seq x y z
N MET A 1 13.78 3.65 -25.82
CA MET A 1 12.42 3.56 -25.21
C MET A 1 12.48 4.28 -23.86
N THR A 2 11.51 5.11 -23.55
CA THR A 2 11.40 5.74 -22.24
C THR A 2 11.03 4.67 -21.20
N LYS A 3 11.75 4.65 -20.07
CA LYS A 3 11.44 3.73 -18.97
C LYS A 3 10.10 4.12 -18.33
N THR A 4 9.38 3.12 -17.80
CA THR A 4 8.20 3.36 -16.98
C THR A 4 8.63 3.79 -15.57
N LYS A 5 8.18 4.95 -15.11
CA LYS A 5 8.53 5.49 -13.79
C LYS A 5 7.62 4.91 -12.73
N VAL A 6 8.20 4.18 -11.79
CA VAL A 6 7.47 3.50 -10.71
C VAL A 6 7.82 4.10 -9.36
N LEU A 7 6.82 4.56 -8.61
CA LEU A 7 6.97 5.02 -7.24
C LEU A 7 6.58 3.89 -6.27
N VAL A 8 7.53 3.42 -5.47
CA VAL A 8 7.28 2.42 -4.42
C VAL A 8 7.19 3.13 -3.08
N CYS A 9 5.99 3.26 -2.55
CA CYS A 9 5.73 3.80 -1.23
C CYS A 9 5.97 2.73 -0.15
N GLY A 10 6.68 3.10 0.93
CA GLY A 10 7.04 2.14 1.98
C GLY A 10 8.17 1.19 1.58
N ALA A 11 9.08 1.65 0.71
CA ALA A 11 10.17 0.86 0.15
C ALA A 11 11.14 0.25 1.18
N THR A 12 11.18 0.78 2.41
CA THR A 12 12.01 0.24 3.51
C THR A 12 11.25 -0.77 4.38
N GLY A 13 9.97 -1.05 4.08
CA GLY A 13 9.20 -2.11 4.71
C GLY A 13 9.45 -3.47 4.05
N PHE A 14 8.98 -4.55 4.68
CA PHE A 14 9.16 -5.92 4.17
C PHE A 14 8.68 -6.08 2.71
N ILE A 15 7.41 -5.82 2.43
CA ILE A 15 6.82 -5.96 1.09
C ILE A 15 7.46 -4.96 0.12
N GLY A 16 7.55 -3.68 0.52
CA GLY A 16 8.09 -2.63 -0.32
C GLY A 16 9.53 -2.87 -0.74
N ARG A 17 10.38 -3.41 0.15
CA ARG A 17 11.77 -3.73 -0.15
C ARG A 17 11.88 -4.82 -1.22
N ASN A 18 11.18 -5.93 -1.07
CA ASN A 18 11.17 -7.01 -2.05
C ASN A 18 10.73 -6.53 -3.44
N ILE A 19 9.71 -5.67 -3.49
CA ILE A 19 9.22 -5.08 -4.74
C ILE A 19 10.26 -4.12 -5.34
N THR A 20 10.85 -3.24 -4.53
CA THR A 20 11.87 -2.27 -4.97
C THR A 20 13.06 -2.99 -5.59
N GLU A 21 13.62 -4.01 -4.91
CA GLU A 21 14.74 -4.80 -5.41
C GLU A 21 14.38 -5.52 -6.74
N LYS A 22 13.18 -6.08 -6.83
CA LYS A 22 12.73 -6.78 -8.03
C LYS A 22 12.53 -5.84 -9.22
N LEU A 23 11.95 -4.67 -8.99
CA LEU A 23 11.74 -3.66 -10.04
C LEU A 23 13.07 -3.04 -10.49
N ALA A 24 13.99 -2.75 -9.57
CA ALA A 24 15.31 -2.19 -9.87
C ALA A 24 16.15 -3.12 -10.75
N ALA A 25 16.00 -4.42 -10.59
CA ALA A 25 16.67 -5.42 -11.45
C ALA A 25 16.15 -5.42 -12.91
N ASN A 26 15.02 -4.77 -13.20
CA ASN A 26 14.43 -4.73 -14.53
C ASN A 26 14.66 -3.35 -15.19
N LYS A 27 15.45 -3.33 -16.24
CA LYS A 27 15.88 -2.10 -16.96
C LYS A 27 14.72 -1.33 -17.63
N ASN A 28 13.52 -1.89 -17.71
CA ASN A 28 12.33 -1.22 -18.25
C ASN A 28 11.73 -0.20 -17.27
N TYR A 29 12.12 -0.24 -15.99
CA TYR A 29 11.62 0.65 -14.97
C TYR A 29 12.66 1.68 -14.51
N GLU A 30 12.17 2.87 -14.20
CA GLU A 30 12.85 3.89 -13.42
C GLU A 30 12.22 3.88 -12.03
N VAL A 31 12.97 3.37 -11.03
CA VAL A 31 12.41 3.09 -9.70
C VAL A 31 12.68 4.25 -8.75
N HIS A 32 11.62 4.83 -8.23
CA HIS A 32 11.61 5.83 -7.18
C HIS A 32 11.08 5.20 -5.90
N ALA A 33 11.87 5.23 -4.82
CA ALA A 33 11.56 4.57 -3.56
C ALA A 33 11.32 5.59 -2.45
N VAL A 34 10.15 5.51 -1.80
CA VAL A 34 9.80 6.40 -0.68
C VAL A 34 10.06 5.70 0.64
N ARG A 35 10.86 6.36 1.49
CA ARG A 35 11.06 6.03 2.89
C ARG A 35 10.50 7.12 3.79
N PHE A 36 10.16 6.78 5.02
CA PHE A 36 9.79 7.75 6.04
C PHE A 36 10.94 7.91 7.04
N THR A 37 10.94 7.18 8.14
CA THR A 37 11.95 7.26 9.21
C THR A 37 13.06 6.24 9.09
N ARG A 38 12.78 5.06 8.51
CA ARG A 38 13.79 4.02 8.33
C ARG A 38 14.82 4.45 7.29
N PRO A 39 16.12 4.16 7.51
CA PRO A 39 17.15 4.49 6.54
C PRO A 39 16.96 3.68 5.24
N GLU A 40 17.49 4.21 4.16
CA GLU A 40 17.63 3.49 2.90
C GLU A 40 18.63 2.32 3.07
N TYR A 41 18.53 1.37 2.17
CA TYR A 41 19.46 0.24 2.07
C TYR A 41 20.18 0.26 0.71
N SER A 42 21.29 -0.43 0.60
CA SER A 42 22.07 -0.47 -0.62
C SER A 42 21.32 -1.28 -1.69
N VAL A 43 20.96 -0.60 -2.77
CA VAL A 43 20.34 -1.16 -3.99
C VAL A 43 20.70 -0.24 -5.16
N SER A 44 21.12 -0.80 -6.29
CA SER A 44 21.45 -0.03 -7.49
C SER A 44 20.19 0.40 -8.25
N ASP A 45 20.32 1.44 -9.06
CA ASP A 45 19.27 1.91 -9.97
C ASP A 45 17.95 2.32 -9.31
N VAL A 46 18.02 2.85 -8.08
CA VAL A 46 16.89 3.37 -7.31
C VAL A 46 17.14 4.82 -6.90
N THR A 47 16.17 5.68 -7.14
CA THR A 47 16.16 7.05 -6.62
C THR A 47 15.38 7.09 -5.32
N TRP A 48 16.04 7.43 -4.21
CA TRP A 48 15.42 7.49 -2.90
C TRP A 48 14.81 8.86 -2.60
N HIS A 49 13.63 8.84 -1.97
CA HIS A 49 12.93 10.02 -1.46
C HIS A 49 12.57 9.81 0.00
N GLN A 50 12.75 10.86 0.81
CA GLN A 50 12.21 10.90 2.15
C GLN A 50 10.92 11.72 2.13
N ALA A 51 9.80 11.09 2.52
CA ALA A 51 8.49 11.76 2.55
C ALA A 51 7.59 11.15 3.63
N ASP A 52 6.77 12.00 4.24
CA ASP A 52 5.65 11.59 5.08
C ASP A 52 4.36 11.63 4.24
N LEU A 53 3.89 10.46 3.83
CA LEU A 53 2.71 10.36 2.96
C LEU A 53 1.39 10.78 3.64
N ARG A 54 1.41 11.17 4.92
CA ARG A 54 0.28 11.82 5.59
C ARG A 54 0.22 13.33 5.31
N ARG A 55 1.24 13.86 4.64
CA ARG A 55 1.38 15.28 4.28
C ARG A 55 1.22 15.45 2.78
N PRO A 56 0.18 16.18 2.32
CA PRO A 56 -0.06 16.40 0.90
C PRO A 56 1.15 17.00 0.18
N GLU A 57 1.83 17.94 0.80
CA GLU A 57 3.01 18.61 0.24
C GLU A 57 4.17 17.66 -0.05
N ASP A 58 4.37 16.64 0.79
CA ASP A 58 5.39 15.62 0.57
C ASP A 58 5.00 14.69 -0.59
N ILE A 59 3.71 14.33 -0.68
CA ILE A 59 3.19 13.53 -1.81
C ILE A 59 3.41 14.28 -3.12
N GLU A 60 3.10 15.58 -3.18
CA GLU A 60 3.29 16.42 -4.37
C GLU A 60 4.74 16.45 -4.84
N THR A 61 5.71 16.29 -3.96
CA THR A 61 7.13 16.27 -4.36
C THR A 61 7.53 14.97 -5.04
N VAL A 62 6.96 13.85 -4.63
CA VAL A 62 7.39 12.50 -5.07
C VAL A 62 6.57 11.94 -6.23
N ILE A 63 5.35 12.49 -6.48
CA ILE A 63 4.42 11.92 -7.47
C ILE A 63 4.65 12.42 -8.90
N LYS A 64 5.41 13.50 -9.09
CA LYS A 64 5.56 14.16 -10.40
C LYS A 64 6.11 13.24 -11.48
N GLY A 65 5.34 13.09 -12.55
CA GLY A 65 5.71 12.28 -13.71
C GLY A 65 5.76 10.77 -13.44
N VAL A 66 5.14 10.29 -12.37
CA VAL A 66 5.04 8.87 -12.04
C VAL A 66 3.99 8.20 -12.92
N ASP A 67 4.33 7.05 -13.51
CA ASP A 67 3.40 6.23 -14.29
C ASP A 67 2.65 5.21 -13.43
N ILE A 68 3.34 4.62 -12.45
CA ILE A 68 2.80 3.56 -11.59
C ILE A 68 3.14 3.84 -10.13
N ILE A 69 2.16 3.71 -9.25
CA ILE A 69 2.37 3.72 -7.79
C ILE A 69 2.16 2.31 -7.24
N VAL A 70 3.13 1.85 -6.45
CA VAL A 70 3.00 0.66 -5.61
C VAL A 70 2.89 1.11 -4.17
N GLN A 71 1.68 1.09 -3.62
CA GLN A 71 1.40 1.57 -2.27
C GLN A 71 1.53 0.44 -1.24
N ALA A 72 2.77 0.23 -0.77
CA ALA A 72 3.11 -0.72 0.29
C ALA A 72 3.41 -0.04 1.63
N ALA A 73 3.26 1.29 1.71
CA ALA A 73 3.39 2.01 2.98
C ALA A 73 2.16 1.76 3.86
N ALA A 74 2.41 1.48 5.12
CA ALA A 74 1.38 1.38 6.13
C ALA A 74 1.94 1.70 7.51
N THR A 75 1.14 2.35 8.35
CA THR A 75 1.39 2.37 9.78
C THR A 75 0.92 1.02 10.32
N THR A 76 1.88 0.15 10.62
CA THR A 76 1.62 -1.21 11.14
C THR A 76 2.71 -1.60 12.13
N SER A 77 2.34 -2.33 13.16
CA SER A 77 3.24 -2.68 14.25
C SER A 77 2.98 -4.10 14.81
N GLY A 78 2.42 -4.98 13.99
CA GLY A 78 2.17 -6.37 14.35
C GLY A 78 0.92 -6.60 15.21
N SER A 79 0.62 -7.87 15.49
CA SER A 79 -0.60 -8.30 16.18
C SER A 79 -0.74 -7.75 17.60
N LYS A 80 0.38 -7.56 18.32
CA LYS A 80 0.38 -7.04 19.68
C LYS A 80 -0.19 -5.62 19.77
N ASP A 81 0.12 -4.76 18.81
CA ASP A 81 -0.40 -3.38 18.79
C ASP A 81 -1.83 -3.31 18.26
N ILE A 82 -2.24 -4.23 17.38
CA ILE A 82 -3.65 -4.37 16.99
C ILE A 82 -4.52 -4.61 18.24
N LEU A 83 -4.00 -5.35 19.22
CA LEU A 83 -4.70 -5.64 20.47
C LEU A 83 -4.69 -4.47 21.46
N ASN A 84 -3.56 -3.78 21.58
CA ASN A 84 -3.33 -2.81 22.64
C ASN A 84 -3.56 -1.36 22.21
N LYS A 85 -3.35 -1.05 20.91
CA LYS A 85 -3.45 0.29 20.33
C LYS A 85 -4.07 0.24 18.93
N PRO A 86 -5.29 -0.29 18.77
CA PRO A 86 -5.90 -0.54 17.45
C PRO A 86 -6.06 0.74 16.61
N TYR A 87 -6.17 1.91 17.23
CA TYR A 87 -6.36 3.19 16.55
C TYR A 87 -5.18 3.59 15.65
N ILE A 88 -3.95 3.18 15.93
CA ILE A 88 -2.78 3.54 15.11
C ILE A 88 -2.85 2.96 13.69
N HIS A 89 -3.57 1.85 13.52
CA HIS A 89 -3.77 1.21 12.22
C HIS A 89 -4.90 1.85 11.41
N VAL A 90 -5.64 2.79 11.98
CA VAL A 90 -6.82 3.42 11.37
C VAL A 90 -6.46 4.78 10.79
N THR A 91 -6.23 5.77 11.63
CA THR A 91 -6.16 7.17 11.23
C THR A 91 -5.03 7.45 10.23
N ASP A 92 -3.81 7.05 10.55
CA ASP A 92 -2.65 7.30 9.69
C ASP A 92 -2.80 6.62 8.32
N ASN A 93 -3.31 5.38 8.29
CA ASN A 93 -3.54 4.67 7.04
C ASN A 93 -4.67 5.29 6.22
N ALA A 94 -5.75 5.76 6.85
CA ALA A 94 -6.83 6.44 6.17
C ALA A 94 -6.35 7.76 5.55
N VAL A 95 -5.66 8.59 6.33
CA VAL A 95 -5.14 9.91 5.89
C VAL A 95 -4.15 9.74 4.74
N MET A 96 -3.14 8.91 4.91
CA MET A 96 -2.09 8.68 3.92
C MET A 96 -2.67 8.22 2.57
N ASN A 97 -3.53 7.20 2.59
CA ASN A 97 -4.08 6.65 1.35
C ASN A 97 -5.10 7.60 0.71
N SER A 98 -5.90 8.32 1.50
CA SER A 98 -6.85 9.30 0.96
C SER A 98 -6.13 10.41 0.19
N TYR A 99 -5.04 10.94 0.72
CA TYR A 99 -4.25 11.95 0.02
C TYR A 99 -3.51 11.39 -1.20
N LEU A 100 -2.89 10.21 -1.05
CA LEU A 100 -2.14 9.59 -2.14
C LEU A 100 -3.05 9.23 -3.34
N PHE A 101 -4.25 8.69 -3.08
CA PHE A 101 -5.17 8.29 -4.15
C PHE A 101 -5.73 9.51 -4.88
N ARG A 102 -6.06 10.58 -4.15
CA ARG A 102 -6.45 11.85 -4.77
C ARG A 102 -5.32 12.41 -5.63
N ALA A 103 -4.12 12.48 -5.12
CA ALA A 103 -2.97 12.98 -5.86
C ALA A 103 -2.68 12.11 -7.10
N ALA A 104 -2.78 10.79 -6.99
CA ALA A 104 -2.61 9.89 -8.13
C ALA A 104 -3.64 10.16 -9.25
N PHE A 105 -4.88 10.41 -8.87
CA PHE A 105 -5.93 10.80 -9.81
C PHE A 105 -5.63 12.18 -10.45
N GLU A 106 -5.32 13.21 -9.66
CA GLU A 106 -5.03 14.57 -10.13
C GLU A 106 -3.81 14.61 -11.06
N HIS A 107 -2.77 13.83 -10.77
CA HIS A 107 -1.55 13.70 -11.59
C HIS A 107 -1.68 12.72 -12.75
N LYS A 108 -2.85 12.11 -12.96
CA LYS A 108 -3.13 11.13 -14.03
C LYS A 108 -2.15 9.96 -14.04
N VAL A 109 -1.78 9.48 -12.86
CA VAL A 109 -0.99 8.25 -12.70
C VAL A 109 -1.73 7.10 -13.39
N LYS A 110 -1.05 6.32 -14.23
CA LYS A 110 -1.71 5.27 -15.03
C LYS A 110 -2.26 4.15 -14.17
N ASN A 111 -1.47 3.69 -13.19
CA ASN A 111 -1.84 2.58 -12.34
C ASN A 111 -1.43 2.82 -10.88
N VAL A 112 -2.33 2.47 -9.95
CA VAL A 112 -2.06 2.41 -8.52
C VAL A 112 -2.34 1.01 -8.02
N ILE A 113 -1.35 0.36 -7.42
CA ILE A 113 -1.47 -0.95 -6.79
C ILE A 113 -1.50 -0.75 -5.28
N PHE A 114 -2.60 -1.13 -4.65
CA PHE A 114 -2.83 -0.97 -3.22
C PHE A 114 -2.85 -2.33 -2.52
N PHE A 115 -2.10 -2.49 -1.44
CA PHE A 115 -2.12 -3.69 -0.62
C PHE A 115 -3.24 -3.61 0.42
N SER A 116 -4.34 -4.30 0.14
CA SER A 116 -5.42 -4.55 1.07
C SER A 116 -5.07 -5.76 1.96
N CYS A 117 -6.04 -6.48 2.47
CA CYS A 117 -5.82 -7.66 3.31
C CYS A 117 -7.04 -8.58 3.29
N THR A 118 -6.92 -9.74 3.91
CA THR A 118 -8.01 -10.72 4.04
C THR A 118 -8.74 -10.71 5.39
N VAL A 119 -8.37 -9.80 6.32
CA VAL A 119 -9.02 -9.72 7.65
C VAL A 119 -10.49 -9.30 7.59
N MET A 120 -10.97 -8.87 6.43
CA MET A 120 -12.36 -8.52 6.19
C MET A 120 -13.26 -9.73 5.86
N TYR A 121 -12.67 -10.88 5.58
CA TYR A 121 -13.44 -12.10 5.37
C TYR A 121 -13.80 -12.77 6.70
N PRO A 122 -14.92 -13.50 6.75
CA PRO A 122 -15.24 -14.34 7.89
C PRO A 122 -14.21 -15.49 8.02
N SER A 123 -14.10 -16.04 9.21
CA SER A 123 -13.35 -17.28 9.38
C SER A 123 -13.99 -18.41 8.57
N SER A 124 -13.16 -19.18 7.84
CA SER A 124 -13.62 -20.28 7.02
C SER A 124 -12.60 -21.42 7.01
N GLU A 125 -13.10 -22.65 7.06
CA GLU A 125 -12.29 -23.86 6.87
C GLU A 125 -12.07 -24.17 5.37
N LYS A 126 -12.82 -23.51 4.50
CA LYS A 126 -12.72 -23.65 3.04
C LYS A 126 -11.99 -22.47 2.42
N PRO A 127 -11.26 -22.66 1.31
CA PRO A 127 -10.72 -21.55 0.55
C PRO A 127 -11.83 -20.57 0.13
N LEU A 128 -11.56 -19.27 0.31
CA LEU A 128 -12.45 -18.18 -0.07
C LEU A 128 -12.01 -17.54 -1.37
N LYS A 129 -12.98 -17.04 -2.15
CA LYS A 129 -12.78 -16.24 -3.37
C LYS A 129 -13.15 -14.78 -3.07
N GLU A 130 -12.77 -13.88 -3.96
CA GLU A 130 -13.17 -12.45 -3.86
C GLU A 130 -14.69 -12.29 -3.83
N SER A 131 -15.43 -13.12 -4.58
CA SER A 131 -16.90 -13.12 -4.63
C SER A 131 -17.58 -13.56 -3.33
N ASP A 132 -16.84 -14.20 -2.42
CA ASP A 132 -17.39 -14.63 -1.12
C ASP A 132 -17.37 -13.51 -0.08
N PHE A 133 -16.82 -12.36 -0.45
CA PHE A 133 -16.84 -11.20 0.42
C PHE A 133 -18.24 -10.57 0.49
N ASP A 134 -18.76 -10.43 1.71
CA ASP A 134 -19.99 -9.70 2.00
C ASP A 134 -19.70 -8.59 3.03
N ALA A 135 -19.91 -7.35 2.62
CA ALA A 135 -19.72 -6.17 3.47
C ALA A 135 -20.68 -6.14 4.68
N ASN A 136 -21.76 -6.90 4.67
CA ASN A 136 -22.69 -7.02 5.78
C ASN A 136 -22.24 -8.06 6.84
N THR A 137 -21.24 -8.89 6.51
CA THR A 137 -20.70 -9.84 7.46
C THR A 137 -19.94 -9.11 8.56
N PRO A 138 -20.29 -9.30 9.84
CA PRO A 138 -19.59 -8.64 10.93
C PRO A 138 -18.11 -9.01 10.98
N LEU A 139 -17.26 -7.99 11.02
CA LEU A 139 -15.83 -8.19 11.18
C LEU A 139 -15.52 -8.69 12.60
N TYR A 140 -14.49 -9.51 12.72
CA TYR A 140 -13.97 -9.88 14.02
C TYR A 140 -13.61 -8.61 14.80
N HIS A 141 -14.13 -8.47 16.01
CA HIS A 141 -14.09 -7.21 16.77
C HIS A 141 -12.69 -6.58 16.91
N ARG A 142 -11.64 -7.40 17.02
CA ARG A 142 -10.24 -6.91 17.11
C ARG A 142 -9.71 -6.33 15.81
N TYR A 143 -10.26 -6.74 14.69
CA TYR A 143 -9.90 -6.23 13.35
C TYR A 143 -10.90 -5.22 12.82
N PHE A 144 -11.91 -4.85 13.60
CA PHE A 144 -12.96 -3.93 13.17
C PHE A 144 -12.40 -2.63 12.57
N GLY A 145 -11.47 -1.97 13.27
CA GLY A 145 -10.85 -0.73 12.79
C GLY A 145 -10.04 -0.93 11.51
N VAL A 146 -9.07 -1.83 11.53
CA VAL A 146 -8.18 -2.04 10.36
C VAL A 146 -8.94 -2.61 9.17
N GLY A 147 -9.89 -3.53 9.37
CA GLY A 147 -10.70 -4.10 8.31
C GLY A 147 -11.56 -3.05 7.61
N ASN A 148 -12.30 -2.23 8.39
CA ASN A 148 -13.10 -1.15 7.81
C ASN A 148 -12.24 -0.06 7.13
N THR A 149 -11.05 0.23 7.65
CA THR A 149 -10.11 1.15 6.97
C THR A 149 -9.71 0.59 5.60
N LYS A 150 -9.40 -0.71 5.51
CA LYS A 150 -9.07 -1.35 4.23
C LYS A 150 -10.25 -1.37 3.26
N LEU A 151 -11.45 -1.68 3.75
CA LEU A 151 -12.67 -1.62 2.93
C LEU A 151 -12.94 -0.22 2.40
N TYR A 152 -12.81 0.81 3.23
CA TYR A 152 -12.91 2.19 2.80
C TYR A 152 -11.90 2.49 1.68
N MET A 153 -10.64 2.08 1.83
CA MET A 153 -9.62 2.29 0.80
C MET A 153 -9.93 1.54 -0.51
N GLU A 154 -10.47 0.32 -0.44
CA GLU A 154 -10.93 -0.40 -1.64
C GLU A 154 -12.06 0.34 -2.36
N LYS A 155 -13.01 0.91 -1.61
CA LYS A 155 -14.08 1.74 -2.19
C LYS A 155 -13.52 3.03 -2.80
N MET A 156 -12.47 3.60 -2.24
CA MET A 156 -11.79 4.74 -2.87
C MET A 156 -11.05 4.33 -4.16
N CYS A 157 -10.45 3.14 -4.21
CA CYS A 157 -9.87 2.60 -5.43
C CYS A 157 -10.93 2.46 -6.55
N GLU A 158 -12.08 1.89 -6.23
CA GLU A 158 -13.23 1.76 -7.12
C GLU A 158 -13.68 3.15 -7.61
N PHE A 159 -13.97 4.06 -6.67
CA PHE A 159 -14.43 5.41 -6.97
C PHE A 159 -13.50 6.17 -7.94
N TYR A 160 -12.19 6.24 -7.62
CA TYR A 160 -11.25 6.96 -8.49
C TYR A 160 -11.02 6.28 -9.84
N SER A 161 -11.16 4.95 -9.91
CA SER A 161 -11.11 4.22 -11.19
C SER A 161 -12.30 4.53 -12.08
N ASP A 162 -13.49 4.80 -11.48
CA ASP A 162 -14.71 5.07 -12.21
C ASP A 162 -14.78 6.50 -12.75
N ILE A 163 -14.22 7.47 -12.02
CA ILE A 163 -14.30 8.89 -12.38
C ILE A 163 -13.13 9.39 -13.23
N GLY A 164 -12.11 8.57 -13.49
CA GLY A 164 -10.91 8.99 -14.23
C GLY A 164 -10.22 7.90 -15.03
N GLU A 165 -9.04 8.24 -15.55
CA GLU A 165 -8.23 7.34 -16.37
C GLU A 165 -7.28 6.47 -15.53
N THR A 166 -7.01 6.85 -14.28
CA THR A 166 -6.14 6.12 -13.35
C THR A 166 -6.79 4.78 -12.99
N LYS A 167 -6.05 3.68 -13.18
CA LYS A 167 -6.51 2.35 -12.79
C LYS A 167 -6.01 2.01 -11.39
N PHE A 168 -6.93 1.75 -10.47
CA PHE A 168 -6.61 1.31 -9.12
C PHE A 168 -6.85 -0.20 -9.01
N THR A 169 -5.86 -0.91 -8.46
CA THR A 169 -5.95 -2.35 -8.19
C THR A 169 -5.71 -2.59 -6.70
N ALA A 170 -6.70 -3.11 -6.01
CA ALA A 170 -6.56 -3.55 -4.62
C ALA A 170 -6.22 -5.04 -4.57
N ILE A 171 -5.12 -5.40 -3.91
CA ILE A 171 -4.69 -6.79 -3.73
C ILE A 171 -5.05 -7.22 -2.30
N ARG A 172 -6.00 -8.14 -2.16
CA ARG A 172 -6.35 -8.78 -0.88
C ARG A 172 -5.40 -9.94 -0.62
N HIS A 173 -4.24 -9.63 -0.07
CA HIS A 173 -3.26 -10.67 0.28
C HIS A 173 -3.59 -11.32 1.63
N SER A 174 -3.28 -12.60 1.75
CA SER A 174 -3.21 -13.31 3.02
C SER A 174 -1.88 -13.04 3.72
N ASN A 175 -1.44 -13.91 4.62
CA ASN A 175 -0.12 -13.79 5.23
C ASN A 175 0.99 -13.89 4.17
N ILE A 176 1.85 -12.88 4.12
CA ILE A 176 3.02 -12.84 3.26
C ILE A 176 4.24 -13.15 4.15
N TYR A 177 5.16 -13.94 3.62
CA TYR A 177 6.44 -14.26 4.25
C TYR A 177 7.54 -14.28 3.19
N GLY A 178 8.78 -14.14 3.59
CA GLY A 178 9.90 -14.16 2.65
C GLY A 178 11.12 -13.38 3.11
N PRO A 179 12.08 -13.11 2.21
CA PRO A 179 13.28 -12.35 2.53
C PRO A 179 12.95 -10.98 3.13
N HIS A 180 13.74 -10.54 4.11
CA HIS A 180 13.60 -9.26 4.81
C HIS A 180 12.37 -9.16 5.75
N ASP A 181 11.63 -10.25 5.95
CA ASP A 181 10.60 -10.29 6.98
C ASP A 181 11.23 -10.31 8.39
N LYS A 182 10.48 -9.88 9.37
CA LYS A 182 10.86 -10.01 10.77
C LYS A 182 10.43 -11.39 11.24
N TYR A 183 11.42 -12.23 11.53
CA TYR A 183 11.20 -13.53 12.15
C TYR A 183 11.33 -13.43 13.69
N ASP A 184 10.53 -12.54 14.29
CA ASP A 184 10.43 -12.50 15.75
C ASP A 184 9.47 -13.63 16.18
N LEU A 185 10.04 -14.72 16.67
CA LEU A 185 9.32 -15.83 17.30
C LEU A 185 8.83 -15.46 18.70
#